data_24ce4aa454df1223fed2fd2137a69b9d
#
_entry.id   24ce4aa454df1223fed2fd2137a69b9d
#
_cell.length_a   1.000
_cell.length_b   1.000
_cell.length_c   1.000
_cell.angle_alpha   90.00
_cell.angle_beta   90.00
_cell.angle_gamma   90.00
#
_symmetry.space_group_name_H-M   'P 1'
#
loop_
_entity.id
_entity.type
_entity.pdbx_description
1 polymer ?
#
loop_
_entity_poly.entity_id
_entity_poly.type
_entity_poly.pdbx_seq_one_letter_code
_entity_poly.pdbx_strand_id
1 'polypeptide(L)'
;MASETTITPAKADAHSRNSARFRIAVVGIASVASALLMLQSDAGLAPVLEVATGYGPAITVIALFLLLVRFIWVGFRHICGQQMDGSAAWPRVFFSRIFWGDLLVSLAALTVTVSSFTVYKSTVIGSDGYRFDALFIAWDRALFAGKDPWVLTHAILSSPYATKVIDILYHPAFLPMVLGYIVCLVARGRPALRYTYMTSYLAGFVIIGMIAANALSSAGPIYDGVLFGDGTTFQPLIDRLASQNTSAGPFSAVFAQDYLLALNERGLIRRGGGISAMPSMHIVLAFLWAFAGWHLNRFLGVAVTIYAAIIWIGSVHLGWHYFVDGLVAVLMLAVIWYAAGRSFGLYGRAQVIRATT
;
A
#
# COMPACT_ATOMS: atom_id res chain seq x y z
N MET A 1 20.61 -15.55 -38.68
CA MET A 1 19.55 -16.50 -38.35
C MET A 1 19.12 -16.14 -36.94
N ALA A 2 18.01 -15.43 -36.78
CA ALA A 2 17.46 -15.07 -35.47
C ALA A 2 16.69 -16.28 -34.91
N SER A 3 17.09 -16.80 -33.75
CA SER A 3 16.33 -17.84 -33.03
C SER A 3 15.02 -17.20 -32.57
N GLU A 4 13.94 -17.51 -33.26
CA GLU A 4 12.59 -17.28 -32.71
C GLU A 4 12.50 -18.05 -31.39
N THR A 5 12.50 -17.34 -30.29
CA THR A 5 12.15 -17.90 -28.96
C THR A 5 10.65 -18.22 -28.98
N THR A 6 10.29 -19.30 -29.61
CA THR A 6 8.94 -19.87 -29.61
C THR A 6 8.61 -20.22 -28.15
N ILE A 7 7.62 -19.55 -27.59
CA ILE A 7 7.08 -19.87 -26.25
C ILE A 7 6.59 -21.33 -26.34
N THR A 8 7.24 -22.23 -25.63
CA THR A 8 6.82 -23.62 -25.61
C THR A 8 5.37 -23.75 -25.13
N PRO A 9 4.56 -24.67 -25.65
CA PRO A 9 3.17 -24.87 -25.24
C PRO A 9 3.01 -24.95 -23.70
N ALA A 10 3.93 -25.62 -23.01
CA ALA A 10 3.93 -25.73 -21.54
C ALA A 10 4.09 -24.38 -20.81
N LYS A 11 4.87 -23.43 -21.35
CA LYS A 11 5.01 -22.08 -20.77
C LYS A 11 3.75 -21.23 -21.02
N ALA A 12 3.10 -21.39 -22.18
CA ALA A 12 1.85 -20.70 -22.49
C ALA A 12 0.71 -21.18 -21.56
N ASP A 13 0.61 -22.49 -21.33
CA ASP A 13 -0.36 -23.08 -20.41
C ASP A 13 -0.12 -22.67 -18.97
N ALA A 14 1.13 -22.60 -18.50
CA ALA A 14 1.47 -22.15 -17.17
C ALA A 14 1.09 -20.67 -16.95
N HIS A 15 1.30 -19.82 -17.98
CA HIS A 15 0.90 -18.42 -17.94
C HIS A 15 -0.62 -18.25 -17.89
N SER A 16 -1.37 -18.99 -18.66
CA SER A 16 -2.83 -19.00 -18.66
C SER A 16 -3.40 -19.43 -17.31
N ARG A 17 -2.86 -20.52 -16.73
CA ARG A 17 -3.27 -21.01 -15.39
C ARG A 17 -2.99 -19.97 -14.29
N ASN A 18 -1.82 -19.34 -14.30
CA ASN A 18 -1.49 -18.31 -13.32
C ASN A 18 -2.36 -17.06 -13.46
N SER A 19 -2.69 -16.65 -14.68
CA SER A 19 -3.62 -15.55 -14.93
C SER A 19 -5.04 -15.87 -14.41
N ALA A 20 -5.54 -17.07 -14.67
CA ALA A 20 -6.83 -17.49 -14.13
C ALA A 20 -6.87 -17.51 -12.60
N ARG A 21 -5.83 -18.11 -11.96
CA ARG A 21 -5.68 -18.10 -10.49
C ARG A 21 -5.63 -16.68 -9.93
N PHE A 22 -4.87 -15.81 -10.57
CA PHE A 22 -4.76 -14.41 -10.19
C PHE A 22 -6.13 -13.70 -10.24
N ARG A 23 -6.89 -13.84 -11.32
CA ARG A 23 -8.23 -13.23 -11.44
C ARG A 23 -9.18 -13.74 -10.37
N ILE A 24 -9.18 -15.05 -10.12
CA ILE A 24 -9.98 -15.62 -9.02
C ILE A 24 -9.58 -15.02 -7.67
N ALA A 25 -8.27 -14.92 -7.39
CA ALA A 25 -7.77 -14.37 -6.14
C ALA A 25 -8.20 -12.91 -5.94
N VAL A 26 -8.00 -12.05 -6.94
CA VAL A 26 -8.33 -10.62 -6.80
C VAL A 26 -9.83 -10.36 -6.74
N VAL A 27 -10.65 -11.13 -7.46
CA VAL A 27 -12.11 -11.07 -7.34
C VAL A 27 -12.55 -11.55 -5.96
N GLY A 28 -12.00 -12.67 -5.48
CA GLY A 28 -12.31 -13.19 -4.14
C GLY A 28 -11.96 -12.17 -3.05
N ILE A 29 -10.80 -11.54 -3.12
CA ILE A 29 -10.37 -10.49 -2.16
C ILE A 29 -11.34 -9.31 -2.20
N ALA A 30 -11.70 -8.80 -3.37
CA ALA A 30 -12.65 -7.69 -3.50
C ALA A 30 -14.04 -8.05 -2.98
N SER A 31 -14.49 -9.30 -3.21
CA SER A 31 -15.75 -9.81 -2.66
C SER A 31 -15.73 -9.90 -1.13
N VAL A 32 -14.62 -10.37 -0.55
CA VAL A 32 -14.44 -10.40 0.91
C VAL A 32 -14.44 -8.98 1.49
N ALA A 33 -13.77 -8.01 0.84
CA ALA A 33 -13.82 -6.61 1.28
C ALA A 33 -15.25 -6.07 1.36
N SER A 34 -16.04 -6.31 0.30
CA SER A 34 -17.43 -5.87 0.27
C SER A 34 -18.29 -6.62 1.29
N ALA A 35 -18.10 -7.93 1.45
CA ALA A 35 -18.83 -8.73 2.42
C ALA A 35 -18.55 -8.31 3.87
N LEU A 36 -17.29 -8.07 4.23
CA LEU A 36 -16.92 -7.57 5.56
C LEU A 36 -17.61 -6.23 5.88
N LEU A 37 -17.65 -5.32 4.90
CA LEU A 37 -18.35 -4.06 5.08
C LEU A 37 -19.85 -4.29 5.29
N MET A 38 -20.49 -5.10 4.46
CA MET A 38 -21.93 -5.36 4.56
C MET A 38 -22.33 -6.08 5.86
N LEU A 39 -21.43 -6.88 6.43
CA LEU A 39 -21.69 -7.60 7.68
C LEU A 39 -21.48 -6.75 8.93
N GLN A 40 -20.69 -5.70 8.86
CA GLN A 40 -20.25 -4.91 10.02
C GLN A 40 -20.63 -3.43 9.96
N SER A 41 -21.25 -2.98 8.88
CA SER A 41 -21.68 -1.60 8.70
C SER A 41 -23.11 -1.53 8.14
N ASP A 42 -23.96 -0.73 8.75
CA ASP A 42 -25.30 -0.44 8.27
C ASP A 42 -25.31 0.50 7.05
N ALA A 43 -24.14 1.00 6.64
CA ALA A 43 -24.02 1.96 5.55
C ALA A 43 -24.41 1.38 4.16
N GLY A 44 -24.39 0.05 4.01
CA GLY A 44 -24.70 -0.61 2.74
C GLY A 44 -23.68 -0.34 1.63
N LEU A 45 -24.10 -0.54 0.36
CA LEU A 45 -23.22 -0.35 -0.81
C LEU A 45 -23.23 1.08 -1.37
N ALA A 46 -24.19 1.93 -1.03
CA ALA A 46 -24.30 3.26 -1.59
C ALA A 46 -23.03 4.13 -1.36
N PRO A 47 -22.47 4.20 -0.14
CA PRO A 47 -21.21 4.93 0.08
C PRO A 47 -20.01 4.33 -0.69
N VAL A 48 -19.98 3.01 -0.89
CA VAL A 48 -18.92 2.37 -1.70
C VAL A 48 -19.01 2.82 -3.15
N LEU A 49 -20.20 2.89 -3.72
CA LEU A 49 -20.41 3.39 -5.08
C LEU A 49 -20.04 4.87 -5.19
N GLU A 50 -20.43 5.70 -4.22
CA GLU A 50 -20.04 7.11 -4.18
C GLU A 50 -18.51 7.28 -4.16
N VAL A 51 -17.82 6.57 -3.28
CA VAL A 51 -16.34 6.60 -3.20
C VAL A 51 -15.71 6.05 -4.49
N ALA A 52 -16.28 5.00 -5.07
CA ALA A 52 -15.80 4.38 -6.30
C ALA A 52 -15.93 5.31 -7.52
N THR A 53 -16.95 6.18 -7.59
CA THR A 53 -17.06 7.21 -8.66
C THR A 53 -15.89 8.19 -8.66
N GLY A 54 -15.19 8.35 -7.55
CA GLY A 54 -14.00 9.15 -7.45
C GLY A 54 -12.70 8.37 -7.73
N TYR A 55 -12.55 7.17 -7.16
CA TYR A 55 -11.34 6.36 -7.36
C TYR A 55 -11.29 5.70 -8.75
N GLY A 56 -12.40 5.17 -9.24
CA GLY A 56 -12.45 4.42 -10.50
C GLY A 56 -11.95 5.22 -11.71
N PRO A 57 -12.48 6.42 -11.99
CA PRO A 57 -11.98 7.26 -13.07
C PRO A 57 -10.51 7.63 -12.91
N ALA A 58 -10.06 8.01 -11.70
CA ALA A 58 -8.67 8.37 -11.45
C ALA A 58 -7.72 7.18 -11.71
N ILE A 59 -8.04 6.00 -11.18
CA ILE A 59 -7.29 4.75 -11.41
C ILE A 59 -7.25 4.42 -12.90
N THR A 60 -8.38 4.56 -13.60
CA THR A 60 -8.50 4.28 -15.04
C THR A 60 -7.66 5.25 -15.87
N VAL A 61 -7.73 6.54 -15.59
CA VAL A 61 -6.93 7.57 -16.31
C VAL A 61 -5.44 7.31 -16.11
N ILE A 62 -5.01 7.02 -14.90
CA ILE A 62 -3.61 6.68 -14.62
C ILE A 62 -3.19 5.41 -15.37
N ALA A 63 -4.02 4.38 -15.38
CA ALA A 63 -3.72 3.14 -16.09
C ALA A 63 -3.61 3.37 -17.60
N LEU A 64 -4.52 4.14 -18.21
CA LEU A 64 -4.48 4.51 -19.62
C LEU A 64 -3.24 5.36 -19.95
N PHE A 65 -2.90 6.32 -19.09
CA PHE A 65 -1.68 7.11 -19.27
C PHE A 65 -0.42 6.24 -19.26
N LEU A 66 -0.28 5.33 -18.28
CA LEU A 66 0.86 4.42 -18.22
C LEU A 66 0.88 3.43 -19.39
N LEU A 67 -0.27 3.00 -19.87
CA LEU A 67 -0.37 2.20 -21.10
C LEU A 67 0.11 3.00 -22.33
N LEU A 68 -0.28 4.26 -22.44
CA LEU A 68 0.17 5.15 -23.52
C LEU A 68 1.69 5.38 -23.46
N VAL A 69 2.23 5.69 -22.27
CA VAL A 69 3.69 5.85 -22.07
C VAL A 69 4.43 4.58 -22.49
N ARG A 70 3.92 3.42 -22.09
CA ARG A 70 4.49 2.14 -22.48
C ARG A 70 4.39 1.90 -24.00
N PHE A 71 3.25 2.24 -24.60
CA PHE A 71 3.03 2.14 -26.05
C PHE A 71 4.07 2.97 -26.81
N ILE A 72 4.25 4.23 -26.44
CA ILE A 72 5.23 5.15 -27.03
C ILE A 72 6.65 4.59 -26.87
N TRP A 73 7.01 4.13 -25.65
CA TRP A 73 8.34 3.58 -25.35
C TRP A 73 8.66 2.33 -26.17
N VAL A 74 7.70 1.40 -26.30
CA VAL A 74 7.85 0.19 -27.12
C VAL A 74 7.99 0.55 -28.61
N GLY A 75 7.16 1.49 -29.09
CA GLY A 75 7.24 2.00 -30.46
C GLY A 75 8.60 2.66 -30.76
N PHE A 76 9.08 3.51 -29.84
CA PHE A 76 10.40 4.16 -29.95
C PHE A 76 11.55 3.14 -30.03
N ARG A 77 11.56 2.13 -29.15
CA ARG A 77 12.57 1.06 -29.19
C ARG A 77 12.55 0.26 -30.49
N HIS A 78 11.35 0.02 -31.01
CA HIS A 78 11.19 -0.67 -32.30
C HIS A 78 11.77 0.15 -33.45
N ILE A 79 11.50 1.46 -33.51
CA ILE A 79 12.05 2.40 -34.48
C ILE A 79 13.59 2.47 -34.39
N CYS A 80 14.14 2.46 -33.17
CA CYS A 80 15.59 2.47 -32.94
C CYS A 80 16.29 1.11 -33.22
N GLY A 81 15.59 0.12 -33.79
CA GLY A 81 16.18 -1.17 -34.15
C GLY A 81 16.58 -2.05 -32.96
N GLN A 82 16.19 -1.69 -31.72
CA GLN A 82 16.50 -2.49 -30.52
C GLN A 82 15.64 -3.76 -30.53
N GLN A 83 16.32 -4.92 -30.60
CA GLN A 83 15.62 -6.21 -30.45
C GLN A 83 14.98 -6.28 -29.06
N MET A 84 13.69 -6.48 -29.03
CA MET A 84 12.94 -6.75 -27.80
C MET A 84 12.75 -8.25 -27.65
N ASP A 85 12.94 -8.78 -26.45
CA ASP A 85 12.62 -10.18 -26.17
C ASP A 85 11.20 -10.49 -26.67
N GLY A 86 11.00 -11.67 -27.26
CA GLY A 86 9.77 -12.06 -27.95
C GLY A 86 8.47 -11.95 -27.11
N SER A 87 8.59 -11.82 -25.78
CA SER A 87 7.50 -11.51 -24.86
C SER A 87 7.02 -10.05 -24.92
N ALA A 88 7.82 -9.16 -25.52
CA ALA A 88 7.56 -7.73 -25.68
C ALA A 88 7.22 -7.35 -27.13
N ALA A 89 7.06 -8.33 -28.02
CA ALA A 89 6.77 -8.08 -29.43
C ALA A 89 5.43 -7.34 -29.57
N TRP A 90 5.54 -6.14 -30.10
CA TRP A 90 4.45 -5.35 -30.68
C TRP A 90 3.88 -6.11 -31.90
N PRO A 91 2.62 -6.25 -32.12
CA PRO A 91 1.39 -5.84 -31.40
C PRO A 91 0.78 -6.94 -30.50
N ARG A 92 1.36 -8.14 -30.43
CA ARG A 92 0.82 -9.31 -29.69
C ARG A 92 0.46 -9.01 -28.25
N VAL A 93 1.17 -8.04 -27.65
CA VAL A 93 0.95 -7.59 -26.27
C VAL A 93 -0.41 -6.91 -26.11
N PHE A 94 -0.80 -6.04 -27.02
CA PHE A 94 -2.05 -5.28 -26.94
C PHE A 94 -3.27 -6.05 -27.42
N PHE A 95 -3.08 -7.13 -28.19
CA PHE A 95 -4.18 -7.98 -28.68
C PHE A 95 -4.39 -9.25 -27.85
N SER A 96 -3.67 -9.41 -26.71
CA SER A 96 -3.84 -10.58 -25.85
C SER A 96 -5.10 -10.46 -24.98
N ARG A 97 -6.03 -11.41 -25.16
CA ARG A 97 -7.23 -11.53 -24.31
C ARG A 97 -6.88 -11.70 -22.82
N ILE A 98 -5.76 -12.38 -22.52
CA ILE A 98 -5.27 -12.56 -21.14
C ILE A 98 -4.91 -11.21 -20.55
N PHE A 99 -4.25 -10.33 -21.29
CA PHE A 99 -3.86 -9.00 -20.80
C PHE A 99 -5.07 -8.14 -20.46
N TRP A 100 -6.01 -8.02 -21.38
CA TRP A 100 -7.19 -7.19 -21.15
C TRP A 100 -8.07 -7.76 -20.04
N GLY A 101 -8.17 -9.11 -19.94
CA GLY A 101 -8.84 -9.74 -18.83
C GLY A 101 -8.18 -9.45 -17.48
N ASP A 102 -6.86 -9.56 -17.38
CA ASP A 102 -6.12 -9.21 -16.15
C ASP A 102 -6.26 -7.71 -15.85
N LEU A 103 -6.17 -6.84 -16.86
CA LEU A 103 -6.30 -5.38 -16.71
C LEU A 103 -7.68 -5.01 -16.15
N LEU A 104 -8.75 -5.39 -16.82
CA LEU A 104 -10.11 -5.00 -16.45
C LEU A 104 -10.51 -5.56 -15.08
N VAL A 105 -10.23 -6.84 -14.83
CA VAL A 105 -10.54 -7.47 -13.54
C VAL A 105 -9.74 -6.82 -12.42
N SER A 106 -8.46 -6.48 -12.66
CA SER A 106 -7.64 -5.83 -11.63
C SER A 106 -8.06 -4.41 -11.34
N LEU A 107 -8.43 -3.62 -12.36
CA LEU A 107 -8.92 -2.25 -12.15
C LEU A 107 -10.24 -2.27 -11.34
N ALA A 108 -11.15 -3.17 -11.68
CA ALA A 108 -12.39 -3.34 -10.94
C ALA A 108 -12.13 -3.79 -9.49
N ALA A 109 -11.30 -4.82 -9.30
CA ALA A 109 -10.96 -5.32 -7.97
C ALA A 109 -10.24 -4.26 -7.11
N LEU A 110 -9.31 -3.48 -7.69
CA LEU A 110 -8.66 -2.37 -6.99
C LEU A 110 -9.67 -1.32 -6.57
N THR A 111 -10.52 -0.87 -7.49
CA THR A 111 -11.54 0.16 -7.21
C THR A 111 -12.48 -0.30 -6.10
N VAL A 112 -13.02 -1.52 -6.20
CA VAL A 112 -13.93 -2.08 -5.19
C VAL A 112 -13.22 -2.22 -3.83
N THR A 113 -12.02 -2.80 -3.81
CA THR A 113 -11.29 -3.04 -2.54
C THR A 113 -10.95 -1.73 -1.83
N VAL A 114 -10.41 -0.74 -2.55
CA VAL A 114 -10.01 0.55 -1.94
C VAL A 114 -11.23 1.36 -1.52
N SER A 115 -12.33 1.29 -2.27
CA SER A 115 -13.58 1.96 -1.90
C SER A 115 -14.22 1.31 -0.66
N SER A 116 -14.32 -0.04 -0.63
CA SER A 116 -14.81 -0.76 0.54
C SER A 116 -13.94 -0.51 1.77
N PHE A 117 -12.62 -0.51 1.63
CA PHE A 117 -11.68 -0.17 2.71
C PHE A 117 -11.91 1.25 3.24
N THR A 118 -12.09 2.24 2.35
CA THR A 118 -12.33 3.64 2.77
C THR A 118 -13.61 3.77 3.58
N VAL A 119 -14.70 3.16 3.10
CA VAL A 119 -15.99 3.16 3.83
C VAL A 119 -15.85 2.41 5.16
N TYR A 120 -15.27 1.21 5.13
CA TYR A 120 -15.05 0.39 6.33
C TYR A 120 -14.23 1.12 7.40
N LYS A 121 -13.13 1.76 6.99
CA LYS A 121 -12.29 2.55 7.89
C LYS A 121 -13.05 3.72 8.51
N SER A 122 -13.98 4.32 7.78
CA SER A 122 -14.75 5.47 8.24
C SER A 122 -15.99 5.12 9.07
N THR A 123 -16.48 3.87 9.02
CA THR A 123 -17.76 3.48 9.64
C THR A 123 -17.65 2.33 10.64
N VAL A 124 -16.61 1.50 10.53
CA VAL A 124 -16.47 0.29 11.37
C VAL A 124 -15.30 0.41 12.34
N ILE A 125 -14.11 0.84 11.85
CA ILE A 125 -12.93 0.95 12.70
C ILE A 125 -13.16 2.12 13.68
N GLY A 126 -13.11 1.81 14.98
CA GLY A 126 -13.33 2.80 16.04
C GLY A 126 -14.80 3.11 16.36
N SER A 127 -15.78 2.45 15.70
CA SER A 127 -17.21 2.60 16.04
C SER A 127 -17.51 2.27 17.50
N ASP A 128 -16.83 1.25 18.04
CA ASP A 128 -16.90 0.84 19.44
C ASP A 128 -15.80 1.47 20.32
N GLY A 129 -15.18 2.54 19.84
CA GLY A 129 -14.04 3.21 20.45
C GLY A 129 -12.69 2.59 20.07
N TYR A 130 -11.63 3.33 20.38
CA TYR A 130 -10.23 2.93 20.16
C TYR A 130 -9.70 2.27 21.43
N ARG A 131 -9.65 0.94 21.46
CA ARG A 131 -9.47 0.15 22.69
C ARG A 131 -8.02 -0.20 22.99
N PHE A 132 -7.12 -0.11 22.03
CA PHE A 132 -5.77 -0.68 22.15
C PHE A 132 -4.64 0.34 22.19
N ASP A 133 -4.93 1.66 22.15
CA ASP A 133 -3.90 2.70 22.18
C ASP A 133 -3.01 2.58 23.44
N ALA A 134 -3.59 2.41 24.61
CA ALA A 134 -2.83 2.22 25.86
C ALA A 134 -1.89 1.00 25.81
N LEU A 135 -2.31 -0.09 25.19
CA LEU A 135 -1.49 -1.29 25.00
C LEU A 135 -0.29 -1.00 24.09
N PHE A 136 -0.52 -0.27 22.98
CA PHE A 136 0.54 0.03 22.01
C PHE A 136 1.54 1.06 22.56
N ILE A 137 1.07 2.01 23.36
CA ILE A 137 1.95 2.89 24.16
C ILE A 137 2.85 2.05 25.09
N ALA A 138 2.27 1.09 25.81
CA ALA A 138 3.03 0.22 26.70
C ALA A 138 4.05 -0.64 25.94
N TRP A 139 3.71 -1.18 24.77
CA TRP A 139 4.62 -1.94 23.91
C TRP A 139 5.76 -1.08 23.38
N ASP A 140 5.46 0.12 22.89
CA ASP A 140 6.48 1.07 22.43
C ASP A 140 7.45 1.41 23.57
N ARG A 141 6.94 1.76 24.76
CA ARG A 141 7.77 2.07 25.92
C ARG A 141 8.61 0.87 26.38
N ALA A 142 8.07 -0.34 26.30
CA ALA A 142 8.83 -1.56 26.60
C ALA A 142 10.00 -1.77 25.64
N LEU A 143 9.82 -1.47 24.34
CA LEU A 143 10.87 -1.58 23.32
C LEU A 143 11.92 -0.45 23.43
N PHE A 144 11.55 0.73 23.94
CA PHE A 144 12.37 1.93 23.95
C PHE A 144 12.78 2.37 25.36
N ALA A 145 12.98 1.41 26.27
CA ALA A 145 13.45 1.65 27.65
C ALA A 145 12.63 2.69 28.44
N GLY A 146 11.30 2.59 28.32
CA GLY A 146 10.35 3.46 29.02
C GLY A 146 10.06 4.79 28.34
N LYS A 147 10.64 5.06 27.16
CA LYS A 147 10.44 6.30 26.41
C LYS A 147 9.49 6.08 25.25
N ASP A 148 8.73 7.11 24.90
CA ASP A 148 7.96 7.11 23.67
C ASP A 148 8.90 7.28 22.47
N PRO A 149 8.78 6.48 21.38
CA PRO A 149 9.71 6.49 20.25
C PRO A 149 9.83 7.85 19.56
N TRP A 150 8.76 8.65 19.55
CA TRP A 150 8.80 9.99 18.96
C TRP A 150 9.83 10.91 19.63
N VAL A 151 10.08 10.74 20.94
CA VAL A 151 11.08 11.52 21.69
C VAL A 151 12.48 11.29 21.09
N LEU A 152 12.79 10.04 20.75
CA LEU A 152 14.08 9.69 20.14
C LEU A 152 14.19 10.24 18.70
N THR A 153 13.14 10.13 17.91
CA THR A 153 13.17 10.66 16.54
C THR A 153 13.34 12.18 16.53
N HIS A 154 12.67 12.90 17.45
CA HIS A 154 12.81 14.35 17.59
C HIS A 154 14.12 14.79 18.28
N ALA A 155 14.79 13.93 19.05
CA ALA A 155 16.13 14.20 19.57
C ALA A 155 17.18 14.19 18.43
N ILE A 156 17.04 13.25 17.48
CA ILE A 156 17.95 13.12 16.32
C ILE A 156 17.60 14.15 15.24
N LEU A 157 16.31 14.30 14.92
CA LEU A 157 15.78 15.16 13.87
C LEU A 157 15.08 16.38 14.50
N SER A 158 15.85 17.16 15.29
CA SER A 158 15.31 18.23 16.16
C SER A 158 14.86 19.48 15.39
N SER A 159 15.43 19.71 14.19
CA SER A 159 15.17 20.91 13.39
C SER A 159 13.74 20.86 12.77
N PRO A 160 13.00 21.99 12.76
CA PRO A 160 11.74 22.11 12.04
C PRO A 160 11.85 21.78 10.55
N TYR A 161 13.00 22.10 9.94
CA TYR A 161 13.26 21.76 8.52
C TYR A 161 13.48 20.25 8.31
N ALA A 162 14.06 19.53 9.28
CA ALA A 162 14.15 18.08 9.22
C ALA A 162 12.75 17.44 9.27
N THR A 163 11.88 17.92 10.15
CA THR A 163 10.47 17.51 10.21
C THR A 163 9.76 17.82 8.88
N LYS A 164 10.04 18.99 8.27
CA LYS A 164 9.48 19.34 6.95
C LYS A 164 9.92 18.38 5.84
N VAL A 165 11.17 17.97 5.84
CA VAL A 165 11.67 16.97 4.87
C VAL A 165 10.96 15.63 5.08
N ILE A 166 10.78 15.19 6.32
CA ILE A 166 10.02 13.97 6.63
C ILE A 166 8.57 14.11 6.15
N ASP A 167 7.92 15.22 6.42
CA ASP A 167 6.55 15.50 5.98
C ASP A 167 6.41 15.41 4.44
N ILE A 168 7.36 15.99 3.70
CA ILE A 168 7.40 15.93 2.23
C ILE A 168 7.65 14.50 1.72
N LEU A 169 8.47 13.71 2.42
CA LEU A 169 8.73 12.32 2.03
C LEU A 169 7.56 11.39 2.37
N TYR A 170 6.86 11.67 3.47
CA TYR A 170 5.80 10.81 4.00
C TYR A 170 4.46 10.98 3.25
N HIS A 171 3.97 12.21 3.09
CA HIS A 171 2.62 12.48 2.56
C HIS A 171 2.45 12.16 1.08
N PRO A 172 3.32 12.60 0.16
CA PRO A 172 3.24 12.24 -1.24
C PRO A 172 3.51 10.76 -1.50
N ALA A 173 4.13 10.06 -0.53
CA ALA A 173 4.48 8.64 -0.65
C ALA A 173 3.29 7.74 -0.94
N PHE A 174 2.10 8.09 -0.47
CA PHE A 174 0.91 7.29 -0.72
C PHE A 174 0.58 7.20 -2.21
N LEU A 175 0.76 8.28 -2.97
CA LEU A 175 0.48 8.30 -4.40
C LEU A 175 1.38 7.32 -5.19
N PRO A 176 2.72 7.37 -5.12
CA PRO A 176 3.56 6.37 -5.77
C PRO A 176 3.30 4.94 -5.27
N MET A 177 2.91 4.75 -4.02
CA MET A 177 2.55 3.43 -3.51
C MET A 177 1.32 2.84 -4.21
N VAL A 178 0.29 3.65 -4.45
CA VAL A 178 -0.88 3.25 -5.26
C VAL A 178 -0.46 3.02 -6.72
N LEU A 179 0.40 3.88 -7.28
CA LEU A 179 0.92 3.72 -8.63
C LEU A 179 1.66 2.39 -8.82
N GLY A 180 2.32 1.87 -7.80
CA GLY A 180 3.01 0.57 -7.84
C GLY A 180 2.12 -0.57 -8.31
N TYR A 181 0.86 -0.61 -7.87
CA TYR A 181 -0.11 -1.60 -8.34
C TYR A 181 -0.38 -1.46 -9.83
N ILE A 182 -0.62 -0.23 -10.30
CA ILE A 182 -0.95 0.04 -11.70
C ILE A 182 0.28 -0.18 -12.60
N VAL A 183 1.48 0.19 -12.13
CA VAL A 183 2.74 -0.12 -12.82
C VAL A 183 2.90 -1.63 -12.99
N CYS A 184 2.68 -2.42 -11.94
CA CYS A 184 2.72 -3.88 -12.03
C CYS A 184 1.64 -4.44 -12.97
N LEU A 185 0.48 -3.82 -13.05
CA LEU A 185 -0.61 -4.19 -13.94
C LEU A 185 -0.21 -3.99 -15.42
N VAL A 186 0.43 -2.88 -15.73
CA VAL A 186 0.89 -2.52 -17.09
C VAL A 186 2.20 -3.22 -17.45
N ALA A 187 3.09 -3.50 -16.48
CA ALA A 187 4.34 -4.20 -16.69
C ALA A 187 4.13 -5.67 -17.10
N ARG A 188 4.95 -6.17 -18.06
CA ARG A 188 4.77 -7.52 -18.61
C ARG A 188 5.86 -8.52 -18.28
N GLY A 189 6.95 -8.10 -17.67
CA GLY A 189 8.00 -9.01 -17.21
C GLY A 189 7.59 -9.76 -15.92
N ARG A 190 8.24 -10.90 -15.67
CA ARG A 190 8.19 -11.60 -14.37
C ARG A 190 6.76 -11.85 -13.84
N PRO A 191 5.92 -12.65 -14.51
CA PRO A 191 4.51 -12.81 -14.15
C PRO A 191 4.29 -13.30 -12.71
N ALA A 192 5.16 -14.17 -12.19
CA ALA A 192 5.09 -14.62 -10.81
C ALA A 192 5.23 -13.47 -9.80
N LEU A 193 6.23 -12.60 -9.98
CA LEU A 193 6.44 -11.43 -9.13
C LEU A 193 5.26 -10.45 -9.23
N ARG A 194 4.79 -10.19 -10.45
CA ARG A 194 3.66 -9.29 -10.71
C ARG A 194 2.38 -9.75 -10.00
N TYR A 195 1.99 -11.01 -10.18
CA TYR A 195 0.79 -11.55 -9.53
C TYR A 195 0.94 -11.64 -8.01
N THR A 196 2.13 -11.98 -7.51
CA THR A 196 2.43 -11.94 -6.06
C THR A 196 2.23 -10.53 -5.52
N TYR A 197 2.82 -9.52 -6.16
CA TYR A 197 2.71 -8.12 -5.73
C TYR A 197 1.25 -7.65 -5.69
N MET A 198 0.52 -7.83 -6.79
CA MET A 198 -0.85 -7.35 -6.93
C MET A 198 -1.83 -8.05 -5.97
N THR A 199 -1.66 -9.36 -5.79
CA THR A 199 -2.47 -10.12 -4.83
C THR A 199 -2.15 -9.70 -3.39
N SER A 200 -0.86 -9.55 -3.04
CA SER A 200 -0.44 -9.09 -1.71
C SER A 200 -0.90 -7.66 -1.42
N TYR A 201 -0.93 -6.80 -2.43
CA TYR A 201 -1.43 -5.44 -2.31
C TYR A 201 -2.91 -5.43 -1.88
N LEU A 202 -3.78 -6.11 -2.61
CA LEU A 202 -5.21 -6.16 -2.30
C LEU A 202 -5.50 -6.93 -1.00
N ALA A 203 -4.80 -8.06 -0.78
CA ALA A 203 -4.92 -8.83 0.47
C ALA A 203 -4.47 -8.01 1.68
N GLY A 204 -3.46 -7.16 1.53
CA GLY A 204 -3.02 -6.21 2.56
C GLY A 204 -4.13 -5.26 2.98
N PHE A 205 -4.88 -4.67 2.04
CA PHE A 205 -6.02 -3.83 2.38
C PHE A 205 -7.10 -4.58 3.16
N VAL A 206 -7.39 -5.82 2.80
CA VAL A 206 -8.46 -6.59 3.47
C VAL A 206 -7.97 -7.18 4.79
N ILE A 207 -6.85 -7.91 4.79
CA ILE A 207 -6.40 -8.64 5.98
C ILE A 207 -5.81 -7.68 7.02
N ILE A 208 -4.97 -6.73 6.58
CA ILE A 208 -4.30 -5.80 7.48
C ILE A 208 -5.17 -4.56 7.71
N GLY A 209 -5.63 -3.93 6.63
CA GLY A 209 -6.33 -2.65 6.69
C GLY A 209 -7.78 -2.73 7.17
N MET A 210 -8.47 -3.87 7.02
CA MET A 210 -9.84 -4.05 7.52
C MET A 210 -9.87 -4.98 8.72
N ILE A 211 -9.50 -6.25 8.56
CA ILE A 211 -9.69 -7.26 9.62
C ILE A 211 -8.80 -6.96 10.82
N ALA A 212 -7.48 -6.85 10.63
CA ALA A 212 -6.56 -6.60 11.74
C ALA A 212 -6.77 -5.21 12.33
N ALA A 213 -6.99 -4.19 11.50
CA ALA A 213 -7.21 -2.83 11.97
C ALA A 213 -8.49 -2.68 12.82
N ASN A 214 -9.55 -3.43 12.51
CA ASN A 214 -10.73 -3.48 13.37
C ASN A 214 -10.48 -4.26 14.65
N ALA A 215 -9.82 -5.42 14.57
CA ALA A 215 -9.49 -6.23 15.73
C ALA A 215 -8.52 -5.54 16.71
N LEU A 216 -7.64 -4.68 16.19
CA LEU A 216 -6.62 -3.93 16.94
C LEU A 216 -6.91 -2.41 16.92
N SER A 217 -8.19 -2.03 17.05
CA SER A 217 -8.69 -0.66 16.93
C SER A 217 -7.87 0.34 17.75
N SER A 218 -7.22 1.30 17.05
CA SER A 218 -6.33 2.31 17.60
C SER A 218 -6.40 3.58 16.78
N ALA A 219 -6.46 4.75 17.44
CA ALA A 219 -6.50 6.06 16.79
C ALA A 219 -5.09 6.56 16.42
N GLY A 220 -4.11 6.27 17.27
CA GLY A 220 -2.72 6.75 17.14
C GLY A 220 -2.40 8.00 17.95
N PRO A 221 -1.09 8.28 18.15
CA PRO A 221 -0.61 9.28 19.10
C PRO A 221 -1.20 10.68 18.94
N ILE A 222 -1.39 11.14 17.70
CA ILE A 222 -1.85 12.52 17.43
C ILE A 222 -3.29 12.79 17.89
N TYR A 223 -4.08 11.75 18.11
CA TYR A 223 -5.48 11.87 18.53
C TYR A 223 -5.68 11.59 20.03
N ASP A 224 -4.57 11.60 20.81
CA ASP A 224 -4.62 11.50 22.27
C ASP A 224 -5.47 12.61 22.87
N GLY A 225 -6.25 12.27 23.89
CA GLY A 225 -7.18 13.20 24.54
C GLY A 225 -8.44 13.55 23.75
N VAL A 226 -8.42 13.43 22.43
CA VAL A 226 -9.61 13.69 21.59
C VAL A 226 -10.43 12.42 21.38
N LEU A 227 -9.77 11.29 21.11
CA LEU A 227 -10.45 10.05 20.74
C LEU A 227 -10.25 8.88 21.73
N PHE A 228 -9.20 8.87 22.55
CA PHE A 228 -8.93 7.70 23.41
C PHE A 228 -8.27 7.97 24.76
N GLY A 229 -7.51 9.02 24.94
CA GLY A 229 -6.67 9.24 26.13
C GLY A 229 -7.20 10.32 27.09
N ASP A 230 -6.34 10.64 28.05
CA ASP A 230 -6.55 11.76 29.00
C ASP A 230 -6.00 13.10 28.45
N GLY A 231 -5.43 13.10 27.26
CA GLY A 231 -4.88 14.28 26.58
C GLY A 231 -3.50 14.71 27.06
N THR A 232 -2.86 13.97 27.93
CA THR A 232 -1.58 14.38 28.54
C THR A 232 -0.38 13.67 27.93
N THR A 233 -0.55 12.45 27.45
CA THR A 233 0.57 11.59 27.02
C THR A 233 1.29 12.13 25.79
N PHE A 234 0.57 12.55 24.77
CA PHE A 234 1.15 13.03 23.50
C PHE A 234 1.01 14.55 23.29
N GLN A 235 0.49 15.29 24.27
CA GLN A 235 0.39 16.74 24.18
C GLN A 235 1.74 17.42 23.85
N PRO A 236 2.89 16.99 24.43
CA PRO A 236 4.18 17.57 24.07
C PRO A 236 4.59 17.35 22.61
N LEU A 237 4.18 16.22 22.00
CA LEU A 237 4.39 15.97 20.56
C LEU A 237 3.49 16.89 19.73
N ILE A 238 2.22 17.02 20.08
CA ILE A 238 1.23 17.85 19.38
C ILE A 238 1.69 19.32 19.38
N ASP A 239 2.08 19.86 20.56
CA ASP A 239 2.59 21.22 20.72
C ASP A 239 3.86 21.46 19.92
N ARG A 240 4.76 20.47 19.90
CA ARG A 240 5.99 20.54 19.11
C ARG A 240 5.71 20.58 17.62
N LEU A 241 4.83 19.71 17.09
CA LEU A 241 4.46 19.72 15.68
C LEU A 241 3.77 21.04 15.29
N ALA A 242 2.89 21.59 16.13
CA ALA A 242 2.26 22.86 15.91
C ALA A 242 3.27 24.02 15.85
N SER A 243 4.24 24.06 16.79
CA SER A 243 5.32 25.05 16.78
C SER A 243 6.22 24.94 15.55
N GLN A 244 6.58 23.72 15.15
CA GLN A 244 7.41 23.49 13.97
C GLN A 244 6.66 23.78 12.67
N ASN A 245 5.35 23.51 12.60
CA ASN A 245 4.48 23.87 11.50
C ASN A 245 4.46 25.39 11.23
N THR A 246 4.53 26.19 12.29
CA THR A 246 4.63 27.65 12.18
C THR A 246 6.01 28.09 11.73
N SER A 247 7.07 27.44 12.20
CA SER A 247 8.46 27.85 11.99
C SER A 247 9.03 27.48 10.63
N ALA A 248 8.66 26.31 10.07
CA ALA A 248 9.16 25.79 8.80
C ALA A 248 8.15 25.82 7.65
N GLY A 249 6.99 26.45 7.88
CA GLY A 249 5.86 26.49 6.94
C GLY A 249 4.93 25.28 7.08
N PRO A 250 3.75 25.33 6.46
CA PRO A 250 2.67 24.39 6.71
C PRO A 250 3.09 22.93 6.41
N PHE A 251 2.81 22.02 7.35
CA PHE A 251 2.99 20.59 7.18
C PHE A 251 1.73 19.94 6.62
N SER A 252 1.90 19.09 5.63
CA SER A 252 0.81 18.29 5.07
C SER A 252 0.25 17.31 6.12
N ALA A 253 1.09 16.88 7.08
CA ALA A 253 0.71 16.04 8.19
C ALA A 253 -0.35 16.73 9.05
N VAL A 254 -0.07 17.93 9.54
CA VAL A 254 -0.99 18.67 10.41
C VAL A 254 -2.32 18.92 9.69
N PHE A 255 -2.26 19.37 8.43
CA PHE A 255 -3.48 19.56 7.64
C PHE A 255 -4.30 18.29 7.50
N ALA A 256 -3.65 17.15 7.20
CA ALA A 256 -4.33 15.88 7.03
C ALA A 256 -4.90 15.34 8.36
N GLN A 257 -4.21 15.56 9.50
CA GLN A 257 -4.68 15.20 10.83
C GLN A 257 -5.95 15.95 11.20
N ASP A 258 -5.95 17.27 11.03
CA ASP A 258 -7.12 18.12 11.26
C ASP A 258 -8.29 17.75 10.33
N TYR A 259 -7.99 17.49 9.05
CA TYR A 259 -9.00 17.05 8.08
C TYR A 259 -9.67 15.73 8.46
N LEU A 260 -8.88 14.74 8.88
CA LEU A 260 -9.43 13.43 9.28
C LEU A 260 -10.26 13.53 10.57
N LEU A 261 -9.82 14.33 11.54
CA LEU A 261 -10.57 14.59 12.74
C LEU A 261 -11.91 15.25 12.43
N ALA A 262 -11.90 16.30 11.61
CA ALA A 262 -13.12 16.99 11.18
C ALA A 262 -14.10 16.09 10.41
N LEU A 263 -13.60 15.13 9.61
CA LEU A 263 -14.46 14.13 8.97
C LEU A 263 -15.07 13.17 9.97
N ASN A 264 -14.27 12.72 10.96
CA ASN A 264 -14.72 11.81 12.01
C ASN A 264 -15.82 12.46 12.88
N GLU A 265 -15.61 13.68 13.34
CA GLU A 265 -16.57 14.44 14.15
C GLU A 265 -17.90 14.68 13.41
N ARG A 266 -17.85 14.86 12.09
CA ARG A 266 -19.05 15.09 11.26
C ARG A 266 -19.69 13.81 10.74
N GLY A 267 -19.12 12.64 11.00
CA GLY A 267 -19.57 11.36 10.45
C GLY A 267 -19.53 11.30 8.92
N LEU A 268 -18.58 12.02 8.29
CA LEU A 268 -18.51 12.12 6.85
C LEU A 268 -17.58 11.06 6.24
N ILE A 269 -18.11 10.31 5.28
CA ILE A 269 -17.34 9.36 4.49
C ILE A 269 -16.77 10.09 3.27
N ARG A 270 -15.45 10.19 3.18
CA ARG A 270 -14.73 10.81 2.06
C ARG A 270 -13.51 9.97 1.68
N ARG A 271 -13.02 10.17 0.45
CA ARG A 271 -11.79 9.51 -0.03
C ARG A 271 -10.61 9.81 0.90
N GLY A 272 -9.88 8.76 1.31
CA GLY A 272 -8.80 8.85 2.27
C GLY A 272 -9.25 9.08 3.73
N GLY A 273 -10.55 9.13 4.00
CA GLY A 273 -11.12 9.32 5.34
C GLY A 273 -10.96 8.13 6.28
N GLY A 274 -11.45 8.32 7.50
CA GLY A 274 -11.37 7.37 8.60
C GLY A 274 -10.05 7.46 9.37
N ILE A 275 -10.10 7.19 10.67
CA ILE A 275 -8.96 7.16 11.57
C ILE A 275 -8.65 5.70 11.92
N SER A 276 -7.39 5.30 11.80
CA SER A 276 -6.89 3.97 12.20
C SER A 276 -5.38 3.98 12.16
N ALA A 277 -4.72 3.67 13.25
CA ALA A 277 -3.27 3.61 13.35
C ALA A 277 -2.73 2.18 13.18
N MET A 278 -3.19 1.22 13.95
CA MET A 278 -2.67 -0.15 13.97
C MET A 278 -3.49 -1.07 13.05
N PRO A 279 -2.87 -1.88 12.18
CA PRO A 279 -1.51 -1.75 11.69
C PRO A 279 -1.38 -0.70 10.57
N SER A 280 -0.17 -0.13 10.36
CA SER A 280 0.05 0.95 9.41
C SER A 280 0.00 0.52 7.94
N MET A 281 -0.99 1.00 7.19
CA MET A 281 -1.08 0.74 5.74
C MET A 281 0.00 1.46 4.92
N HIS A 282 0.51 2.62 5.37
CA HIS A 282 1.64 3.28 4.73
C HIS A 282 2.90 2.40 4.75
N ILE A 283 3.17 1.78 5.91
CA ILE A 283 4.31 0.88 6.08
C ILE A 283 4.10 -0.41 5.28
N VAL A 284 2.87 -0.97 5.26
CA VAL A 284 2.54 -2.13 4.41
C VAL A 284 2.90 -1.87 2.95
N LEU A 285 2.46 -0.74 2.39
CA LEU A 285 2.68 -0.44 0.98
C LEU A 285 4.15 -0.12 0.67
N ALA A 286 4.85 0.56 1.58
CA ALA A 286 6.28 0.85 1.45
C ALA A 286 7.13 -0.44 1.47
N PHE A 287 6.86 -1.34 2.41
CA PHE A 287 7.56 -2.63 2.47
C PHE A 287 7.17 -3.60 1.36
N LEU A 288 5.96 -3.50 0.83
CA LEU A 288 5.58 -4.24 -0.38
C LEU A 288 6.48 -3.86 -1.57
N TRP A 289 6.83 -2.58 -1.71
CA TRP A 289 7.81 -2.12 -2.68
C TRP A 289 9.21 -2.66 -2.39
N ALA A 290 9.61 -2.69 -1.11
CA ALA A 290 10.89 -3.25 -0.71
C ALA A 290 10.98 -4.73 -1.10
N PHE A 291 9.96 -5.53 -0.77
CA PHE A 291 9.92 -6.96 -1.15
C PHE A 291 10.00 -7.15 -2.66
N ALA A 292 9.26 -6.37 -3.44
CA ALA A 292 9.34 -6.43 -4.90
C ALA A 292 10.71 -5.98 -5.43
N GLY A 293 11.30 -4.93 -4.87
CA GLY A 293 12.60 -4.39 -5.23
C GLY A 293 13.73 -5.42 -5.13
N TRP A 294 13.76 -6.19 -4.04
CA TRP A 294 14.75 -7.27 -3.84
C TRP A 294 14.64 -8.37 -4.90
N HIS A 295 13.45 -8.63 -5.44
CA HIS A 295 13.26 -9.56 -6.54
C HIS A 295 13.63 -8.97 -7.91
N LEU A 296 13.78 -7.65 -8.02
CA LEU A 296 14.19 -6.98 -9.27
C LEU A 296 15.72 -6.87 -9.37
N ASN A 297 16.34 -6.17 -8.45
CA ASN A 297 17.79 -6.13 -8.25
C ASN A 297 18.15 -5.62 -6.85
N ARG A 298 19.37 -5.93 -6.38
CA ARG A 298 19.83 -5.59 -5.02
C ARG A 298 19.88 -4.09 -4.74
N PHE A 299 20.26 -3.27 -5.72
CA PHE A 299 20.37 -1.82 -5.52
C PHE A 299 19.00 -1.19 -5.33
N LEU A 300 18.03 -1.58 -6.16
CA LEU A 300 16.64 -1.16 -5.98
C LEU A 300 16.08 -1.68 -4.65
N GLY A 301 16.35 -2.94 -4.31
CA GLY A 301 15.95 -3.53 -3.03
C GLY A 301 16.44 -2.71 -1.84
N VAL A 302 17.72 -2.36 -1.82
CA VAL A 302 18.31 -1.50 -0.77
C VAL A 302 17.65 -0.12 -0.76
N ALA A 303 17.57 0.55 -1.91
CA ALA A 303 17.02 1.91 -2.01
C ALA A 303 15.57 1.99 -1.50
N VAL A 304 14.69 1.05 -1.93
CA VAL A 304 13.29 1.06 -1.49
C VAL A 304 13.13 0.58 -0.05
N THR A 305 14.07 -0.22 0.49
CA THR A 305 14.07 -0.59 1.91
C THR A 305 14.44 0.60 2.79
N ILE A 306 15.45 1.38 2.37
CA ILE A 306 15.81 2.64 3.06
C ILE A 306 14.59 3.60 3.03
N TYR A 307 13.95 3.74 1.88
CA TYR A 307 12.74 4.56 1.76
C TYR A 307 11.62 4.07 2.68
N ALA A 308 11.35 2.76 2.74
CA ALA A 308 10.37 2.19 3.64
C ALA A 308 10.69 2.42 5.12
N ALA A 309 11.98 2.39 5.50
CA ALA A 309 12.42 2.73 6.85
C ALA A 309 12.19 4.23 7.15
N ILE A 310 12.42 5.12 6.18
CA ILE A 310 12.11 6.56 6.32
C ILE A 310 10.61 6.77 6.53
N ILE A 311 9.75 6.05 5.80
CA ILE A 311 8.29 6.11 6.00
C ILE A 311 7.91 5.63 7.40
N TRP A 312 8.51 4.55 7.89
CA TRP A 312 8.24 4.04 9.23
C TRP A 312 8.67 5.04 10.31
N ILE A 313 9.90 5.53 10.25
CA ILE A 313 10.40 6.55 11.19
C ILE A 313 9.55 7.82 11.09
N GLY A 314 9.22 8.25 9.87
CA GLY A 314 8.40 9.42 9.62
C GLY A 314 6.98 9.31 10.19
N SER A 315 6.38 8.13 10.17
CA SER A 315 5.06 7.91 10.76
C SER A 315 5.04 8.13 12.26
N VAL A 316 6.10 7.70 12.96
CA VAL A 316 6.29 7.91 14.39
C VAL A 316 6.62 9.38 14.69
N HIS A 317 7.52 9.98 13.91
CA HIS A 317 7.97 11.36 14.06
C HIS A 317 6.83 12.38 13.90
N LEU A 318 5.89 12.10 12.98
CA LEU A 318 4.72 12.94 12.71
C LEU A 318 3.50 12.59 13.58
N GLY A 319 3.61 11.63 14.49
CA GLY A 319 2.54 11.27 15.42
C GLY A 319 1.40 10.42 14.82
N TRP A 320 1.56 9.91 13.60
CA TRP A 320 0.53 9.08 12.95
C TRP A 320 0.39 7.70 13.56
N HIS A 321 1.51 7.11 13.99
CA HIS A 321 1.61 5.70 14.35
C HIS A 321 2.51 5.47 15.57
N TYR A 322 2.21 4.45 16.33
CA TYR A 322 3.15 3.82 17.23
C TYR A 322 4.24 3.10 16.43
N PHE A 323 5.42 2.90 17.01
CA PHE A 323 6.48 2.13 16.34
C PHE A 323 6.05 0.68 16.08
N VAL A 324 5.33 0.08 17.03
CA VAL A 324 4.81 -1.29 16.93
C VAL A 324 3.79 -1.48 15.80
N ASP A 325 3.09 -0.41 15.37
CA ASP A 325 2.17 -0.47 14.22
C ASP A 325 2.90 -0.94 12.96
N GLY A 326 4.12 -0.44 12.75
CA GLY A 326 4.97 -0.85 11.65
C GLY A 326 5.49 -2.26 11.79
N LEU A 327 5.85 -2.68 12.99
CA LEU A 327 6.35 -4.03 13.24
C LEU A 327 5.29 -5.08 12.89
N VAL A 328 4.06 -4.90 13.39
CA VAL A 328 2.93 -5.78 13.10
C VAL A 328 2.60 -5.75 11.60
N ALA A 329 2.59 -4.56 10.98
CA ALA A 329 2.32 -4.39 9.56
C ALA A 329 3.30 -5.19 8.67
N VAL A 330 4.61 -5.10 8.95
CA VAL A 330 5.65 -5.79 8.17
C VAL A 330 5.56 -7.31 8.37
N LEU A 331 5.33 -7.78 9.59
CA LEU A 331 5.20 -9.21 9.88
C LEU A 331 3.99 -9.83 9.16
N MET A 332 2.84 -9.16 9.23
CA MET A 332 1.64 -9.63 8.54
C MET A 332 1.81 -9.60 7.01
N LEU A 333 2.43 -8.53 6.48
CA LEU A 333 2.73 -8.44 5.06
C LEU A 333 3.68 -9.55 4.60
N ALA A 334 4.70 -9.91 5.39
CA ALA A 334 5.64 -10.97 5.05
C ALA A 334 4.91 -12.33 4.90
N VAL A 335 3.94 -12.62 5.75
CA VAL A 335 3.10 -13.83 5.65
C VAL A 335 2.27 -13.81 4.36
N ILE A 336 1.60 -12.69 4.08
CA ILE A 336 0.78 -12.51 2.88
C ILE A 336 1.63 -12.65 1.61
N TRP A 337 2.79 -11.99 1.58
CA TRP A 337 3.74 -12.05 0.47
C TRP A 337 4.25 -13.47 0.22
N TYR A 338 4.62 -14.17 1.29
CA TYR A 338 5.09 -15.55 1.18
C TYR A 338 3.99 -16.47 0.63
N ALA A 339 2.77 -16.38 1.16
CA ALA A 339 1.65 -17.19 0.70
C ALA A 339 1.30 -16.94 -0.78
N ALA A 340 1.23 -15.66 -1.19
CA ALA A 340 1.01 -15.28 -2.58
C ALA A 340 2.18 -15.75 -3.47
N GLY A 341 3.43 -15.56 -3.04
CA GLY A 341 4.62 -15.98 -3.77
C GLY A 341 4.67 -17.49 -4.01
N ARG A 342 4.28 -18.28 -3.01
CA ARG A 342 4.12 -19.75 -3.17
C ARG A 342 3.04 -20.08 -4.20
N SER A 343 1.91 -19.39 -4.16
CA SER A 343 0.76 -19.67 -5.04
C SER A 343 1.08 -19.38 -6.52
N PHE A 344 1.90 -18.36 -6.80
CA PHE A 344 2.29 -17.97 -8.16
C PHE A 344 3.66 -18.46 -8.60
N GLY A 345 4.34 -19.27 -7.79
CA GLY A 345 5.62 -19.89 -8.13
C GLY A 345 6.82 -18.92 -8.08
N LEU A 346 6.75 -17.85 -7.30
CA LEU A 346 7.86 -16.90 -7.11
C LEU A 346 9.12 -17.58 -6.54
N TYR A 347 8.94 -18.60 -5.70
CA TYR A 347 10.00 -19.37 -5.04
C TYR A 347 10.27 -20.72 -5.73
N GLY A 348 9.88 -20.90 -7.00
CA GLY A 348 10.09 -22.14 -7.75
C GLY A 348 11.55 -22.37 -8.14
N ARG A 349 11.93 -23.64 -8.40
CA ARG A 349 13.30 -24.14 -8.62
C ARG A 349 14.16 -23.43 -9.70
N ALA A 350 13.62 -22.53 -10.49
CA ALA A 350 14.38 -21.82 -11.54
C ALA A 350 15.40 -20.80 -10.99
N GLN A 351 15.42 -20.49 -9.70
CA GLN A 351 16.42 -19.59 -9.10
C GLN A 351 17.63 -20.29 -8.47
N VAL A 352 17.58 -21.60 -8.27
CA VAL A 352 18.69 -22.36 -7.65
C VAL A 352 19.90 -22.49 -8.59
N ILE A 353 19.72 -22.35 -9.90
CA ILE A 353 20.82 -22.51 -10.90
C ILE A 353 21.71 -21.27 -11.02
N ARG A 354 21.28 -20.10 -10.51
CA ARG A 354 22.11 -18.86 -10.55
C ARG A 354 22.95 -18.57 -9.31
N ALA A 355 22.83 -19.38 -8.28
CA ALA A 355 23.65 -19.26 -7.06
C ALA A 355 24.87 -20.18 -7.07
N THR A 356 25.05 -21.03 -8.10
CA THR A 356 26.15 -22.00 -8.21
C THR A 356 27.02 -21.81 -9.46
N THR A 357 26.88 -20.72 -10.17
CA THR A 357 27.82 -20.23 -11.19
C THR A 357 28.20 -18.78 -10.91
#